data_3338db41c9d91a6e063b43a683d419dc
#
_entry.id   3338db41c9d91a6e063b43a683d419dc
#
_cell.length_a   1.000
_cell.length_b   1.000
_cell.length_c   1.000
_cell.angle_alpha   90.00
_cell.angle_beta   90.00
_cell.angle_gamma   90.00
#
_symmetry.space_group_name_H-M   'P 1'
#
loop_
_entity.id
_entity.type
_entity.pdbx_description
1 polymer ?
#
loop_
_entity_poly.entity_id
_entity_poly.type
_entity_poly.pdbx_seq_one_letter_code
_entity_poly.pdbx_strand_id
1 'polypeptide(L)'
;MSNRELYHLFYDNNPIPHYCTEKDQSSNPSEKSADLFASALLMPREGLLQHITEEHLFNKKIDIGTVIQMGQYYSVSHHALLLRLKKLNIISENALNELRNYPIMETAKTLGFDPKLYKATGEHRIIGDYGLLARKLFEMDKISEGHYLEFIHHITNDEN
;
A
#
# COMPACT_ATOMS: atom_id res chain seq x y z
N MET A 1 -9.78 -3.86 5.32
CA MET A 1 -10.31 -2.76 4.47
C MET A 1 -9.15 -1.86 4.10
N SER A 2 -8.89 -1.67 2.81
CA SER A 2 -7.79 -0.82 2.35
C SER A 2 -8.19 0.66 2.50
N ASN A 3 -7.21 1.55 2.77
CA ASN A 3 -7.49 2.99 2.85
C ASN A 3 -7.96 3.59 1.51
N ARG A 4 -7.70 2.92 0.38
CA ARG A 4 -8.23 3.28 -0.94
C ARG A 4 -9.72 2.97 -1.03
N GLU A 5 -10.17 1.85 -0.47
CA GLU A 5 -11.60 1.47 -0.40
C GLU A 5 -12.40 2.47 0.43
N LEU A 6 -11.80 3.06 1.47
CA LEU A 6 -12.45 4.14 2.22
C LEU A 6 -12.77 5.35 1.33
N TYR A 7 -11.87 5.73 0.42
CA TYR A 7 -12.14 6.82 -0.52
C TYR A 7 -13.35 6.50 -1.41
N HIS A 8 -13.37 5.31 -2.02
CA HIS A 8 -14.49 4.88 -2.87
C HIS A 8 -15.81 4.81 -2.12
N LEU A 9 -15.78 4.35 -0.85
CA LEU A 9 -16.97 4.29 -0.01
C LEU A 9 -17.59 5.67 0.26
N PHE A 10 -16.75 6.71 0.44
CA PHE A 10 -17.23 8.04 0.82
C PHE A 10 -17.48 8.99 -0.36
N TYR A 11 -16.79 8.79 -1.47
CA TYR A 11 -16.76 9.76 -2.57
C TYR A 11 -17.31 9.23 -3.89
N ASP A 12 -17.38 7.91 -4.10
CA ASP A 12 -17.97 7.37 -5.32
C ASP A 12 -19.49 7.24 -5.17
N ASN A 13 -20.22 7.83 -6.10
CA ASN A 13 -21.70 7.79 -6.13
C ASN A 13 -22.25 6.38 -6.42
N ASN A 14 -21.43 5.45 -6.82
CA ASN A 14 -21.81 4.07 -7.14
C ASN A 14 -20.64 3.13 -6.81
N PRO A 15 -20.49 2.73 -5.54
CA PRO A 15 -19.39 1.87 -5.12
C PRO A 15 -19.63 0.46 -5.69
N ILE A 16 -19.20 0.23 -6.93
CA ILE A 16 -19.06 -1.11 -7.49
C ILE A 16 -17.78 -1.68 -6.92
N PRO A 17 -17.78 -2.86 -6.30
CA PRO A 17 -16.56 -3.53 -5.88
C PRO A 17 -15.66 -3.75 -7.10
N HIS A 18 -14.65 -2.94 -7.27
CA HIS A 18 -13.64 -3.13 -8.30
C HIS A 18 -12.50 -3.95 -7.70
N TYR A 19 -12.23 -5.12 -8.28
CA TYR A 19 -10.95 -5.77 -8.07
C TYR A 19 -9.90 -4.92 -8.74
N CYS A 20 -9.10 -4.20 -7.95
CA CYS A 20 -7.97 -3.43 -8.46
C CYS A 20 -6.92 -4.40 -9.02
N THR A 21 -6.96 -4.67 -10.31
CA THR A 21 -5.84 -5.29 -11.00
C THR A 21 -4.74 -4.25 -11.24
N GLU A 22 -3.48 -4.64 -11.12
CA GLU A 22 -2.33 -3.71 -11.31
C GLU A 22 -2.34 -2.98 -12.65
N LYS A 23 -3.05 -3.50 -13.66
CA LYS A 23 -3.17 -2.91 -14.99
C LYS A 23 -4.14 -1.73 -15.08
N ASP A 24 -5.11 -1.62 -14.17
CA ASP A 24 -6.12 -0.55 -14.20
C ASP A 24 -5.68 0.74 -13.51
N GLN A 25 -4.53 0.71 -12.79
CA GLN A 25 -4.08 1.80 -11.93
C GLN A 25 -3.64 3.08 -12.65
N SER A 26 -3.30 3.02 -13.93
CA SER A 26 -2.62 4.14 -14.59
C SER A 26 -3.54 5.18 -15.23
N SER A 27 -4.81 4.88 -15.48
CA SER A 27 -5.69 5.73 -16.29
C SER A 27 -6.95 6.27 -15.60
N ASN A 28 -7.42 5.63 -14.50
CA ASN A 28 -8.66 6.05 -13.85
C ASN A 28 -8.42 7.23 -12.88
N PRO A 29 -9.06 8.40 -13.07
CA PRO A 29 -8.95 9.55 -12.18
C PRO A 29 -9.40 9.25 -10.74
N SER A 30 -10.41 8.40 -10.54
CA SER A 30 -10.91 8.00 -9.22
C SER A 30 -9.85 7.22 -8.45
N GLU A 31 -9.16 6.27 -9.08
CA GLU A 31 -8.06 5.50 -8.48
C GLU A 31 -6.89 6.39 -8.05
N LYS A 32 -6.53 7.39 -8.88
CA LYS A 32 -5.49 8.37 -8.52
C LYS A 32 -5.89 9.21 -7.31
N SER A 33 -7.16 9.54 -7.20
CA SER A 33 -7.70 10.28 -6.05
C SER A 33 -7.73 9.41 -4.80
N ALA A 34 -8.09 8.12 -4.93
CA ALA A 34 -8.06 7.14 -3.85
C ALA A 34 -6.63 6.90 -3.33
N ASP A 35 -5.63 6.80 -4.22
CA ASP A 35 -4.21 6.71 -3.85
C ASP A 35 -3.73 7.96 -3.13
N LEU A 36 -4.16 9.13 -3.62
CA LEU A 36 -3.81 10.41 -2.99
C LEU A 36 -4.40 10.51 -1.59
N PHE A 37 -5.68 10.18 -1.44
CA PHE A 37 -6.36 10.16 -0.15
C PHE A 37 -5.70 9.19 0.83
N ALA A 38 -5.48 7.93 0.41
CA ALA A 38 -4.84 6.91 1.23
C ALA A 38 -3.44 7.34 1.68
N SER A 39 -2.64 7.90 0.76
CA SER A 39 -1.29 8.38 1.09
C SER A 39 -1.31 9.58 2.03
N ALA A 40 -2.31 10.46 1.92
CA ALA A 40 -2.44 11.61 2.81
C ALA A 40 -2.90 11.20 4.23
N LEU A 41 -3.80 10.22 4.29
CA LEU A 41 -4.31 9.68 5.55
C LEU A 41 -3.22 8.92 6.32
N LEU A 42 -2.48 8.05 5.64
CA LEU A 42 -1.42 7.25 6.26
C LEU A 42 -0.17 8.06 6.60
N MET A 43 0.17 9.04 5.77
CA MET A 43 1.40 9.83 5.85
C MET A 43 1.07 11.32 5.77
N PRO A 44 0.47 11.90 6.83
CA PRO A 44 0.17 13.33 6.86
C PRO A 44 1.46 14.16 6.77
N ARG A 45 1.40 15.26 6.02
CA ARG A 45 2.56 16.11 5.76
C ARG A 45 3.26 16.58 7.04
N GLU A 46 2.48 17.03 8.00
CA GLU A 46 2.95 17.56 9.29
C GLU A 46 3.69 16.47 10.09
N GLY A 47 3.19 15.24 10.08
CA GLY A 47 3.84 14.11 10.71
C GLY A 47 5.17 13.76 10.03
N LEU A 48 5.21 13.72 8.70
CA LEU A 48 6.46 13.46 7.97
C LEU A 48 7.52 14.51 8.26
N LEU A 49 7.15 15.79 8.35
CA LEU A 49 8.08 16.89 8.63
C LEU A 49 8.73 16.80 10.01
N GLN A 50 8.12 16.10 10.99
CA GLN A 50 8.71 15.89 12.31
C GLN A 50 9.96 14.98 12.29
N HIS A 51 10.09 14.15 11.25
CA HIS A 51 11.24 13.26 11.06
C HIS A 51 12.34 13.86 10.18
N ILE A 52 12.13 15.06 9.64
CA ILE A 52 12.96 15.64 8.59
C ILE A 52 13.61 16.92 9.13
N THR A 53 14.93 17.05 8.96
CA THR A 53 15.68 18.24 9.35
C THR A 53 15.53 19.37 8.33
N GLU A 54 15.81 20.61 8.72
CA GLU A 54 15.85 21.75 7.79
C GLU A 54 16.85 21.55 6.66
N GLU A 55 17.99 20.91 6.96
CA GLU A 55 19.01 20.57 5.96
C GLU A 55 18.46 19.61 4.89
N HIS A 56 17.71 18.59 5.30
CA HIS A 56 17.05 17.68 4.36
C HIS A 56 16.07 18.41 3.43
N LEU A 57 15.31 19.36 3.99
CA LEU A 57 14.36 20.16 3.21
C LEU A 57 15.06 21.10 2.23
N PHE A 58 16.11 21.75 2.68
CA PHE A 58 16.89 22.67 1.85
C PHE A 58 17.54 21.96 0.66
N ASN A 59 18.20 20.83 0.93
CA ASN A 59 18.87 20.03 -0.09
C ASN A 59 17.91 19.17 -0.93
N LYS A 60 16.63 19.07 -0.56
CA LYS A 60 15.64 18.15 -1.14
C LYS A 60 16.16 16.72 -1.25
N LYS A 61 16.90 16.30 -0.22
CA LYS A 61 17.52 14.98 -0.11
C LYS A 61 17.44 14.50 1.34
N ILE A 62 17.01 13.26 1.52
CA ILE A 62 16.92 12.61 2.83
C ILE A 62 17.85 11.39 2.80
N ASP A 63 18.52 11.11 3.91
CA ASP A 63 19.34 9.92 4.04
C ASP A 63 18.46 8.65 4.15
N ILE A 64 19.05 7.52 3.75
CA ILE A 64 18.34 6.24 3.72
C ILE A 64 17.89 5.77 5.11
N GLY A 65 18.64 6.09 6.16
CA GLY A 65 18.29 5.73 7.54
C GLY A 65 17.00 6.41 7.98
N THR A 66 16.86 7.71 7.73
CA THR A 66 15.63 8.48 8.00
C THR A 66 14.45 7.94 7.20
N VAL A 67 14.67 7.58 5.92
CA VAL A 67 13.60 6.98 5.08
C VAL A 67 13.14 5.64 5.64
N ILE A 68 14.06 4.77 6.08
CA ILE A 68 13.74 3.48 6.69
C ILE A 68 12.97 3.70 8.00
N GLN A 69 13.44 4.61 8.86
CA GLN A 69 12.76 4.94 10.11
C GLN A 69 11.32 5.40 9.89
N MET A 70 11.10 6.31 8.93
CA MET A 70 9.75 6.76 8.56
C MET A 70 8.89 5.61 8.02
N GLY A 71 9.44 4.75 7.16
CA GLY A 71 8.75 3.57 6.64
C GLY A 71 8.27 2.64 7.74
N GLN A 72 9.11 2.38 8.74
CA GLN A 72 8.77 1.58 9.92
C GLN A 72 7.71 2.27 10.79
N TYR A 73 7.87 3.56 11.05
CA TYR A 73 6.94 4.34 11.88
C TYR A 73 5.52 4.36 11.30
N TYR A 74 5.40 4.61 9.99
CA TYR A 74 4.10 4.67 9.29
C TYR A 74 3.62 3.30 8.80
N SER A 75 4.42 2.24 8.95
CA SER A 75 4.12 0.89 8.46
C SER A 75 3.74 0.87 6.98
N VAL A 76 4.48 1.61 6.16
CA VAL A 76 4.25 1.74 4.72
C VAL A 76 5.43 1.19 3.92
N SER A 77 5.16 0.75 2.69
CA SER A 77 6.23 0.29 1.81
C SER A 77 7.19 1.43 1.46
N HIS A 78 8.46 1.09 1.26
CA HIS A 78 9.49 2.03 0.82
C HIS A 78 9.06 2.83 -0.42
N HIS A 79 8.50 2.14 -1.41
CA HIS A 79 8.03 2.77 -2.64
C HIS A 79 6.91 3.81 -2.39
N ALA A 80 5.92 3.46 -1.58
CA ALA A 80 4.81 4.37 -1.24
C ALA A 80 5.29 5.62 -0.50
N LEU A 81 6.24 5.46 0.44
CA LEU A 81 6.84 6.58 1.16
C LEU A 81 7.60 7.51 0.21
N LEU A 82 8.45 6.97 -0.66
CA LEU A 82 9.21 7.77 -1.63
C LEU A 82 8.31 8.57 -2.56
N LEU A 83 7.24 7.96 -3.08
CA LEU A 83 6.27 8.66 -3.91
C LEU A 83 5.57 9.79 -3.15
N ARG A 84 5.23 9.57 -1.88
CA ARG A 84 4.63 10.58 -1.02
C ARG A 84 5.57 11.75 -0.78
N LEU A 85 6.83 11.50 -0.40
CA LEU A 85 7.85 12.52 -0.20
C LEU A 85 8.09 13.36 -1.46
N LYS A 86 8.13 12.69 -2.62
CA LYS A 86 8.25 13.37 -3.92
C LYS A 86 7.03 14.24 -4.22
N LYS A 87 5.83 13.73 -4.00
CA LYS A 87 4.58 14.47 -4.22
C LYS A 87 4.48 15.72 -3.34
N LEU A 88 5.00 15.65 -2.12
CA LEU A 88 5.09 16.78 -1.20
C LEU A 88 6.25 17.72 -1.51
N ASN A 89 7.03 17.46 -2.57
CA ASN A 89 8.21 18.21 -2.98
C ASN A 89 9.30 18.29 -1.89
N ILE A 90 9.35 17.26 -1.02
CA ILE A 90 10.35 17.14 0.05
C ILE A 90 11.67 16.59 -0.51
N ILE A 91 11.60 15.70 -1.50
CA ILE A 91 12.77 15.15 -2.20
C ILE A 91 12.74 15.51 -3.68
N SER A 92 13.94 15.65 -4.27
CA SER A 92 14.11 15.86 -5.71
C SER A 92 13.90 14.57 -6.52
N GLU A 93 13.80 14.68 -7.85
CA GLU A 93 13.74 13.50 -8.74
C GLU A 93 15.00 12.66 -8.65
N ASN A 94 16.16 13.32 -8.59
CA ASN A 94 17.45 12.61 -8.47
C ASN A 94 17.54 11.85 -7.15
N ALA A 95 17.12 12.46 -6.03
CA ALA A 95 17.07 11.79 -4.74
C ALA A 95 16.07 10.62 -4.72
N LEU A 96 14.91 10.74 -5.39
CA LEU A 96 13.96 9.65 -5.56
C LEU A 96 14.62 8.45 -6.27
N ASN A 97 15.31 8.70 -7.40
CA ASN A 97 15.95 7.64 -8.18
C ASN A 97 17.12 7.00 -7.41
N GLU A 98 17.89 7.77 -6.68
CA GLU A 98 18.96 7.27 -5.81
C GLU A 98 18.38 6.35 -4.73
N LEU A 99 17.39 6.82 -3.97
CA LEU A 99 16.77 6.07 -2.87
C LEU A 99 16.04 4.81 -3.33
N ARG A 100 15.46 4.80 -4.52
CA ARG A 100 14.77 3.65 -5.09
C ARG A 100 15.69 2.46 -5.35
N ASN A 101 16.96 2.71 -5.64
CA ASN A 101 17.93 1.69 -5.99
C ASN A 101 18.63 1.06 -4.77
N TYR A 102 18.35 1.53 -3.56
CA TYR A 102 18.94 0.92 -2.36
C TYR A 102 18.38 -0.49 -2.09
N PRO A 103 19.25 -1.44 -1.69
CA PRO A 103 18.84 -2.76 -1.22
C PRO A 103 18.20 -2.64 0.18
N ILE A 104 16.93 -2.20 0.20
CA ILE A 104 16.24 -1.72 1.40
C ILE A 104 16.24 -2.76 2.54
N MET A 105 16.07 -4.05 2.22
CA MET A 105 16.01 -5.10 3.22
C MET A 105 17.35 -5.31 3.94
N GLU A 106 18.45 -5.28 3.20
CA GLU A 106 19.80 -5.43 3.76
C GLU A 106 20.20 -4.19 4.55
N THR A 107 19.88 -3.01 4.00
CA THR A 107 20.16 -1.73 4.67
C THR A 107 19.38 -1.62 5.99
N ALA A 108 18.10 -2.02 6.01
CA ALA A 108 17.31 -2.04 7.22
C ALA A 108 17.91 -2.94 8.31
N LYS A 109 18.36 -4.15 7.94
CA LYS A 109 19.04 -5.08 8.86
C LYS A 109 20.34 -4.47 9.43
N THR A 110 21.15 -3.87 8.56
CA THR A 110 22.43 -3.26 8.96
C THR A 110 22.22 -2.10 9.94
N LEU A 111 21.12 -1.35 9.77
CA LEU A 111 20.74 -0.26 10.66
C LEU A 111 19.96 -0.71 11.91
N GLY A 112 19.74 -2.04 12.08
CA GLY A 112 19.06 -2.59 13.24
C GLY A 112 17.53 -2.54 13.21
N PHE A 113 16.94 -2.26 12.04
CA PHE A 113 15.47 -2.27 11.86
C PHE A 113 14.94 -3.67 11.50
N ASP A 114 13.69 -3.95 11.89
CA ASP A 114 13.03 -5.22 11.52
C ASP A 114 12.74 -5.26 10.01
N PRO A 115 13.31 -6.22 9.26
CA PRO A 115 13.10 -6.32 7.82
C PRO A 115 11.72 -6.90 7.43
N LYS A 116 10.87 -7.30 8.41
CA LYS A 116 9.56 -7.91 8.14
C LYS A 116 8.67 -7.03 7.27
N LEU A 117 8.72 -5.71 7.46
CA LEU A 117 7.96 -4.75 6.65
C LEU A 117 8.25 -4.85 5.14
N TYR A 118 9.46 -5.29 4.78
CA TYR A 118 9.91 -5.36 3.38
C TYR A 118 9.87 -6.79 2.80
N LYS A 119 9.44 -7.75 3.60
CA LYS A 119 9.17 -9.10 3.10
C LYS A 119 7.78 -9.13 2.51
N ALA A 120 7.63 -9.73 1.33
CA ALA A 120 6.32 -10.10 0.85
C ALA A 120 5.76 -11.09 1.89
N THR A 121 4.70 -10.68 2.59
CA THR A 121 3.94 -11.61 3.41
C THR A 121 3.19 -12.51 2.44
N GLY A 122 3.75 -13.68 2.17
CA GLY A 122 3.09 -14.72 1.36
C GLY A 122 1.84 -15.32 2.05
N GLU A 123 1.50 -14.81 3.21
CA GLU A 123 0.27 -15.17 3.91
C GLU A 123 -0.86 -14.26 3.44
N HIS A 124 -1.56 -14.68 2.40
CA HIS A 124 -2.92 -14.22 2.14
C HIS A 124 -3.80 -14.70 3.29
N ARG A 125 -3.87 -13.91 4.35
CA ARG A 125 -4.75 -14.22 5.47
C ARG A 125 -6.17 -13.81 5.08
N ILE A 126 -6.98 -14.77 4.68
CA ILE A 126 -8.41 -14.57 4.49
C ILE A 126 -9.04 -14.48 5.89
N ILE A 127 -9.37 -13.24 6.30
CA ILE A 127 -9.97 -12.98 7.60
C ILE A 127 -11.47 -12.80 7.41
N GLY A 128 -12.29 -13.54 8.18
CA GLY A 128 -13.72 -13.32 8.26
C GLY A 128 -14.57 -14.39 7.56
N ASP A 129 -15.76 -13.99 7.14
CA ASP A 129 -16.82 -14.83 6.58
C ASP A 129 -16.76 -14.96 5.03
N TYR A 130 -15.57 -14.78 4.44
CA TYR A 130 -15.36 -14.79 3.00
C TYR A 130 -15.93 -16.05 2.32
N GLY A 131 -15.62 -17.23 2.86
CA GLY A 131 -16.15 -18.51 2.35
C GLY A 131 -17.67 -18.62 2.48
N LEU A 132 -18.22 -18.09 3.57
CA LEU A 132 -19.66 -18.07 3.82
C LEU A 132 -20.37 -17.12 2.86
N LEU A 133 -19.78 -15.96 2.59
CA LEU A 133 -20.29 -15.00 1.61
C LEU A 133 -20.20 -15.54 0.19
N ALA A 134 -19.09 -16.19 -0.20
CA ALA A 134 -18.94 -16.84 -1.49
C ALA A 134 -20.03 -17.91 -1.70
N ARG A 135 -20.30 -18.75 -0.69
CA ARG A 135 -21.36 -19.73 -0.70
C ARG A 135 -22.73 -19.08 -0.86
N LYS A 136 -23.02 -18.04 -0.10
CA LYS A 136 -24.29 -17.31 -0.19
C LYS A 136 -24.51 -16.70 -1.58
N LEU A 137 -23.46 -16.14 -2.19
CA LEU A 137 -23.54 -15.59 -3.55
C LEU A 137 -23.80 -16.71 -4.59
N PHE A 138 -23.21 -17.88 -4.41
CA PHE A 138 -23.46 -19.05 -5.26
C PHE A 138 -24.90 -19.55 -5.10
N GLU A 139 -25.39 -19.73 -3.88
CA GLU A 139 -26.75 -20.12 -3.57
C GLU A 139 -27.83 -19.13 -4.10
N MET A 140 -27.44 -17.86 -4.28
CA MET A 140 -28.28 -16.80 -4.86
C MET A 140 -28.12 -16.67 -6.39
N ASP A 141 -27.43 -17.58 -7.06
CA ASP A 141 -27.12 -17.52 -8.51
C ASP A 141 -26.40 -16.22 -8.94
N LYS A 142 -25.65 -15.58 -8.05
CA LYS A 142 -24.89 -14.36 -8.33
C LYS A 142 -23.51 -14.60 -8.89
N ILE A 143 -22.95 -15.78 -8.65
CA ILE A 143 -21.67 -16.24 -9.18
C ILE A 143 -21.81 -17.65 -9.74
N SER A 144 -20.99 -17.99 -10.74
CA SER A 144 -20.94 -19.33 -11.32
C SER A 144 -20.26 -20.31 -10.37
N GLU A 145 -20.50 -21.61 -10.56
CA GLU A 145 -19.82 -22.69 -9.83
C GLU A 145 -18.30 -22.57 -9.97
N GLY A 146 -17.79 -22.23 -11.15
CA GLY A 146 -16.35 -22.02 -11.38
C GLY A 146 -15.78 -20.92 -10.49
N HIS A 147 -16.43 -19.77 -10.40
CA HIS A 147 -16.02 -18.68 -9.50
C HIS A 147 -16.13 -19.09 -8.03
N TYR A 148 -17.18 -19.82 -7.65
CA TYR A 148 -17.30 -20.32 -6.28
C TYR A 148 -16.15 -21.26 -5.90
N LEU A 149 -15.82 -22.21 -6.78
CA LEU A 149 -14.70 -23.13 -6.57
C LEU A 149 -13.35 -22.40 -6.50
N GLU A 150 -13.14 -21.38 -7.33
CA GLU A 150 -11.96 -20.53 -7.29
C GLU A 150 -11.83 -19.83 -5.92
N PHE A 151 -12.90 -19.24 -5.41
CA PHE A 151 -12.91 -18.61 -4.08
C PHE A 151 -12.61 -19.60 -2.95
N ILE A 152 -13.18 -20.81 -3.00
CA ILE A 152 -12.92 -21.86 -2.00
C ILE A 152 -11.48 -22.37 -2.11
N HIS A 153 -10.93 -22.53 -3.31
CA HIS A 153 -9.56 -22.97 -3.53
C HIS A 153 -8.53 -21.99 -2.95
N HIS A 154 -8.79 -20.70 -3.04
CA HIS A 154 -7.95 -19.67 -2.39
C HIS A 154 -7.96 -19.80 -0.86
N ILE A 155 -9.06 -20.22 -0.26
CA ILE A 155 -9.17 -20.45 1.20
C ILE A 155 -8.40 -21.69 1.64
N THR A 156 -8.49 -22.77 0.86
CA THR A 156 -7.93 -24.08 1.26
C THR A 156 -6.43 -24.21 0.98
N ASN A 157 -5.87 -23.47 0.05
CA ASN A 157 -4.43 -23.49 -0.26
C ASN A 157 -3.57 -22.65 0.71
N ASP A 158 -4.17 -21.84 1.56
CA ASP A 158 -3.47 -21.06 2.58
C ASP A 158 -3.21 -21.85 3.89
N GLU A 159 -3.62 -23.13 3.98
CA GLU A 159 -3.41 -23.97 5.17
C GLU A 159 -2.19 -24.93 5.08
N ASN A 160 -1.34 -24.80 4.04
CA ASN A 160 -0.10 -25.59 3.92
C ASN A 160 1.14 -24.63 3.90
#